data_61fc9e1f63a8e4000edb9bafd25d2e6e
#
_entry.id   61fc9e1f63a8e4000edb9bafd25d2e6e
#
_cell.length_a   1.000
_cell.length_b   1.000
_cell.length_c   1.000
_cell.angle_alpha   90.00
_cell.angle_beta   90.00
_cell.angle_gamma   90.00
#
_symmetry.space_group_name_H-M   'P 1'
#
loop_
_entity.id
_entity.type
_entity.pdbx_description
1 polymer ?
#
loop_
_entity_poly.entity_id
_entity_poly.type
_entity_poly.pdbx_seq_one_letter_code
_entity_poly.pdbx_strand_id
1 'polypeptide(L)'
;TYMLLPVGFGKIFIESILVKNINHVGTPLGLQTTVSEVSLAMMIPVIGMILGLLTAVFITYRKPREYSVTTAEPTTQDIEQHIANITPKQITASLVAIVATFTTQLVTSSTIIGGLVGLVIFAVFGIFKLKESNDIFQQGLRLMAMIGFVMIAASGFANVINTTTGVTDLVQTLGQGLQSKGLVAFLMLFVGLLITMGIGSSFSTVPIITSIYVPLCLSFGFSPLATVSIVGVAAALGDAGSPASDSTLGPTSGLNMDGKHDHIWDSVVPTFIHYNIPLLAFGWLAAMTL
;
A
#
# COMPACT_ATOMS: atom_id res chain seq x y z
N THR A 1 -5.20 1.64 -0.39
CA THR A 1 -6.32 2.39 0.21
C THR A 1 -6.34 2.22 1.72
N TYR A 2 -6.30 1.00 2.22
CA TYR A 2 -6.32 0.68 3.66
C TYR A 2 -5.09 1.23 4.41
N MET A 3 -3.97 1.47 3.73
CA MET A 3 -2.75 1.99 4.34
C MET A 3 -2.87 3.43 4.86
N LEU A 4 -3.84 4.20 4.39
CA LEU A 4 -4.06 5.57 4.84
C LEU A 4 -5.13 5.70 5.93
N LEU A 5 -5.78 4.59 6.30
CA LEU A 5 -6.76 4.55 7.37
C LEU A 5 -6.18 3.85 8.60
N PRO A 6 -6.43 4.34 9.82
CA PRO A 6 -5.92 3.74 11.06
C PRO A 6 -6.73 2.51 11.49
N VAL A 7 -7.07 1.64 10.54
CA VAL A 7 -7.88 0.43 10.75
C VAL A 7 -7.13 -0.79 10.20
N GLY A 8 -7.16 -1.89 10.93
CA GLY A 8 -6.56 -3.14 10.52
C GLY A 8 -5.06 -3.00 10.23
N PHE A 9 -4.63 -3.46 9.07
CA PHE A 9 -3.24 -3.38 8.64
C PHE A 9 -2.75 -1.93 8.43
N GLY A 10 -3.66 -1.02 8.05
CA GLY A 10 -3.35 0.40 7.91
C GLY A 10 -2.89 1.04 9.21
N LYS A 11 -3.42 0.60 10.36
CA LYS A 11 -2.94 1.07 11.67
C LYS A 11 -1.46 0.74 11.87
N ILE A 12 -1.04 -0.49 11.52
CA ILE A 12 0.38 -0.90 11.63
C ILE A 12 1.25 -0.05 10.71
N PHE A 13 0.82 0.18 9.47
CA PHE A 13 1.54 1.03 8.53
C PHE A 13 1.71 2.44 9.08
N ILE A 14 0.64 3.06 9.58
CA ILE A 14 0.69 4.41 10.14
C ILE A 14 1.56 4.46 11.38
N GLU A 15 1.34 3.59 12.37
CA GLU A 15 2.05 3.63 13.65
C GLU A 15 3.52 3.20 13.54
N SER A 16 3.77 2.08 12.86
CA SER A 16 5.09 1.45 12.87
C SER A 16 6.02 1.94 11.77
N ILE A 17 5.48 2.52 10.69
CA ILE A 17 6.28 2.94 9.55
C ILE A 17 6.17 4.45 9.35
N LEU A 18 4.98 4.98 9.06
CA LEU A 18 4.85 6.38 8.67
C LEU A 18 5.22 7.33 9.82
N VAL A 19 4.58 7.20 10.98
CA VAL A 19 4.85 8.04 12.16
C VAL A 19 6.30 7.91 12.61
N LYS A 20 6.83 6.68 12.68
CA LYS A 20 8.22 6.47 13.11
C LYS A 20 9.23 7.12 12.18
N ASN A 21 9.08 6.96 10.87
CA ASN A 21 10.02 7.54 9.91
C ASN A 21 9.90 9.07 9.87
N ILE A 22 8.69 9.62 9.88
CA ILE A 22 8.49 11.07 9.91
C ILE A 22 9.11 11.66 11.18
N ASN A 23 8.88 11.06 12.35
CA ASN A 23 9.43 11.56 13.61
C ASN A 23 10.95 11.36 13.68
N HIS A 24 11.49 10.26 13.15
CA HIS A 24 12.93 10.04 13.11
C HIS A 24 13.68 11.15 12.37
N VAL A 25 13.15 11.58 11.23
CA VAL A 25 13.73 12.64 10.40
C VAL A 25 13.29 14.03 10.88
N GLY A 26 12.04 14.17 11.29
CA GLY A 26 11.42 15.45 11.62
C GLY A 26 11.78 16.00 13.00
N THR A 27 11.96 15.13 14.01
CA THR A 27 12.26 15.60 15.39
C THR A 27 13.46 16.54 15.48
N PRO A 28 14.60 16.25 14.82
CA PRO A 28 15.74 17.18 14.81
C PRO A 28 15.43 18.51 14.10
N LEU A 29 14.40 18.54 13.26
CA LEU A 29 13.98 19.70 12.49
C LEU A 29 12.76 20.41 13.11
N GLY A 30 12.34 19.98 14.32
CA GLY A 30 11.19 20.56 15.03
C GLY A 30 9.83 20.05 14.60
N LEU A 31 9.77 18.96 13.82
CA LEU A 31 8.52 18.33 13.41
C LEU A 31 8.33 17.01 14.17
N GLN A 32 7.24 16.94 14.94
CA GLN A 32 6.77 15.71 15.55
C GLN A 32 5.31 15.49 15.18
N THR A 33 4.92 14.25 14.95
CA THR A 33 3.55 13.89 14.60
C THR A 33 3.07 12.68 15.40
N THR A 34 1.77 12.62 15.59
CA THR A 34 1.06 11.53 16.29
C THR A 34 0.22 10.74 15.30
N VAL A 35 -0.23 9.54 15.71
CA VAL A 35 -1.13 8.70 14.89
C VAL A 35 -2.43 9.43 14.56
N SER A 36 -2.96 10.22 15.49
CA SER A 36 -4.21 10.99 15.29
C SER A 36 -4.02 12.10 14.25
N GLU A 37 -2.88 12.79 14.27
CA GLU A 37 -2.57 13.83 13.27
C GLU A 37 -2.36 13.25 11.89
N VAL A 38 -1.66 12.11 11.78
CA VAL A 38 -1.53 11.39 10.51
C VAL A 38 -2.90 10.97 10.01
N SER A 39 -3.75 10.42 10.86
CA SER A 39 -5.11 10.01 10.48
C SER A 39 -5.94 11.18 9.98
N LEU A 40 -5.84 12.33 10.65
CA LEU A 40 -6.52 13.56 10.24
C LEU A 40 -6.02 14.04 8.87
N ALA A 41 -4.70 14.09 8.69
CA ALA A 41 -4.08 14.53 7.44
C ALA A 41 -4.44 13.62 6.25
N MET A 42 -4.70 12.33 6.50
CA MET A 42 -5.07 11.36 5.48
C MET A 42 -6.56 11.37 5.10
N MET A 43 -7.42 12.08 5.84
CA MET A 43 -8.87 12.09 5.53
C MET A 43 -9.19 12.61 4.13
N ILE A 44 -8.53 13.70 3.70
CA ILE A 44 -8.75 14.28 2.37
C ILE A 44 -8.31 13.31 1.26
N PRO A 45 -7.09 12.74 1.27
CA PRO A 45 -6.68 11.72 0.31
C PRO A 45 -7.60 10.49 0.27
N VAL A 46 -8.08 10.03 1.43
CA VAL A 46 -9.00 8.89 1.53
C VAL A 46 -10.33 9.17 0.84
N ILE A 47 -10.87 10.39 0.97
CA ILE A 47 -12.07 10.80 0.23
C ILE A 47 -11.82 10.68 -1.28
N GLY A 48 -10.68 11.14 -1.77
CA GLY A 48 -10.30 10.99 -3.18
C GLY A 48 -10.31 9.53 -3.65
N MET A 49 -9.74 8.63 -2.85
CA MET A 49 -9.75 7.19 -3.17
C MET A 49 -11.15 6.58 -3.15
N ILE A 50 -12.01 6.97 -2.20
CA ILE A 50 -13.40 6.52 -2.17
C ILE A 50 -14.14 6.97 -3.43
N LEU A 51 -13.97 8.22 -3.83
CA LEU A 51 -14.56 8.75 -5.06
C LEU A 51 -14.03 8.01 -6.30
N GLY A 52 -12.74 7.71 -6.35
CA GLY A 52 -12.15 6.88 -7.41
C GLY A 52 -12.75 5.48 -7.47
N LEU A 53 -12.92 4.82 -6.32
CA LEU A 53 -13.57 3.51 -6.23
C LEU A 53 -15.04 3.57 -6.69
N LEU A 54 -15.79 4.57 -6.23
CA LEU A 54 -17.19 4.74 -6.64
C LEU A 54 -17.29 4.99 -8.15
N THR A 55 -16.38 5.78 -8.71
CA THR A 55 -16.30 6.03 -10.15
C THR A 55 -16.01 4.74 -10.91
N ALA A 56 -15.05 3.93 -10.45
CA ALA A 56 -14.75 2.64 -11.05
C ALA A 56 -15.97 1.72 -11.06
N VAL A 57 -16.61 1.52 -9.90
CA VAL A 57 -17.68 0.54 -9.74
C VAL A 57 -18.99 0.99 -10.44
N PHE A 58 -19.39 2.24 -10.26
CA PHE A 58 -20.73 2.69 -10.70
C PHE A 58 -20.74 3.35 -12.08
N ILE A 59 -19.60 3.83 -12.56
CA ILE A 59 -19.51 4.54 -13.85
C ILE A 59 -18.71 3.73 -14.87
N THR A 60 -17.43 3.47 -14.60
CA THR A 60 -16.52 2.91 -15.60
C THR A 60 -16.79 1.45 -15.89
N TYR A 61 -16.95 0.62 -14.86
CA TYR A 61 -17.13 -0.85 -15.00
C TYR A 61 -18.55 -1.30 -14.70
N ARG A 62 -19.53 -0.43 -14.90
CA ARG A 62 -20.95 -0.75 -14.68
C ARG A 62 -21.47 -1.84 -15.61
N LYS A 63 -20.94 -1.91 -16.85
CA LYS A 63 -21.37 -2.88 -17.86
C LYS A 63 -20.50 -4.13 -17.79
N PRO A 64 -21.09 -5.33 -17.88
CA PRO A 64 -20.30 -6.55 -18.00
C PRO A 64 -19.41 -6.49 -19.26
N ARG A 65 -18.18 -6.98 -19.12
CA ARG A 65 -17.18 -7.02 -20.19
C ARG A 65 -17.01 -8.48 -20.64
N GLU A 66 -16.99 -8.70 -21.92
CA GLU A 66 -16.62 -9.99 -22.50
C GLU A 66 -15.09 -10.04 -22.65
N TYR A 67 -14.47 -11.09 -22.11
CA TYR A 67 -13.03 -11.32 -22.20
C TYR A 67 -12.77 -12.35 -23.30
N SER A 68 -11.95 -11.99 -24.29
CA SER A 68 -11.47 -12.93 -25.31
C SER A 68 -10.22 -13.64 -24.81
N VAL A 69 -10.18 -14.96 -24.94
CA VAL A 69 -9.03 -15.79 -24.57
C VAL A 69 -7.90 -15.57 -25.58
N THR A 70 -6.76 -15.04 -25.13
CA THR A 70 -5.59 -14.79 -25.99
C THR A 70 -4.44 -15.79 -25.74
N THR A 71 -4.53 -16.66 -24.74
CA THR A 71 -3.47 -17.60 -24.37
C THR A 71 -4.00 -19.02 -24.14
N ALA A 72 -3.12 -19.99 -24.38
CA ALA A 72 -3.41 -21.43 -24.27
C ALA A 72 -4.10 -21.76 -22.94
N GLU A 73 -5.28 -22.34 -23.05
CA GLU A 73 -6.18 -22.67 -21.97
C GLU A 73 -5.53 -23.62 -20.93
N PRO A 74 -5.60 -23.32 -19.63
CA PRO A 74 -5.79 -24.39 -18.67
C PRO A 74 -7.14 -25.02 -19.02
N THR A 75 -7.14 -26.33 -19.25
CA THR A 75 -8.33 -27.04 -19.73
C THR A 75 -9.47 -26.74 -18.77
N THR A 76 -10.63 -26.34 -19.29
CA THR A 76 -11.87 -26.08 -18.50
C THR A 76 -12.13 -27.20 -17.48
N GLN A 77 -11.65 -28.42 -17.77
CA GLN A 77 -11.68 -29.58 -16.87
C GLN A 77 -10.84 -29.41 -15.60
N ASP A 78 -9.69 -28.75 -15.65
CA ASP A 78 -8.82 -28.55 -14.45
C ASP A 78 -9.44 -27.52 -13.50
N ILE A 79 -10.09 -26.50 -14.05
CA ILE A 79 -10.76 -25.47 -13.27
C ILE A 79 -12.05 -26.02 -12.66
N GLU A 80 -12.86 -26.72 -13.45
CA GLU A 80 -14.08 -27.38 -12.97
C GLU A 80 -13.77 -28.43 -11.89
N GLN A 81 -12.69 -29.19 -12.02
CA GLN A 81 -12.24 -30.13 -11.00
C GLN A 81 -11.76 -29.44 -9.73
N HIS A 82 -11.06 -28.29 -9.82
CA HIS A 82 -10.65 -27.52 -8.63
C HIS A 82 -11.86 -26.91 -7.92
N ILE A 83 -12.81 -26.33 -8.66
CA ILE A 83 -14.05 -25.77 -8.09
C ILE A 83 -14.97 -26.84 -7.55
N ALA A 84 -15.11 -27.97 -8.25
CA ALA A 84 -15.93 -29.11 -7.81
C ALA A 84 -15.40 -29.78 -6.54
N ASN A 85 -14.11 -29.63 -6.23
CA ASN A 85 -13.49 -30.15 -5.02
C ASN A 85 -13.60 -29.23 -3.78
N ILE A 86 -14.11 -28.00 -3.96
CA ILE A 86 -14.32 -27.10 -2.82
C ILE A 86 -15.60 -27.52 -2.08
N THR A 87 -15.43 -28.06 -0.91
CA THR A 87 -16.56 -28.44 -0.07
C THR A 87 -17.17 -27.22 0.63
N PRO A 88 -18.50 -27.19 0.84
CA PRO A 88 -19.15 -26.13 1.63
C PRO A 88 -18.51 -25.93 3.02
N LYS A 89 -17.96 -27.01 3.57
CA LYS A 89 -17.23 -27.01 4.84
C LYS A 89 -15.96 -26.17 4.78
N GLN A 90 -15.22 -26.21 3.67
CA GLN A 90 -14.02 -25.39 3.47
C GLN A 90 -14.35 -23.90 3.34
N ILE A 91 -15.42 -23.57 2.63
CA ILE A 91 -15.89 -22.18 2.51
C ILE A 91 -16.29 -21.63 3.88
N THR A 92 -17.09 -22.39 4.64
CA THR A 92 -17.50 -21.97 5.99
C THR A 92 -16.31 -21.81 6.92
N ALA A 93 -15.36 -22.74 6.88
CA ALA A 93 -14.16 -22.66 7.70
C ALA A 93 -13.29 -21.45 7.33
N SER A 94 -13.17 -21.13 6.04
CA SER A 94 -12.44 -19.93 5.59
C SER A 94 -13.10 -18.64 6.07
N LEU A 95 -14.42 -18.54 5.98
CA LEU A 95 -15.17 -17.39 6.49
C LEU A 95 -15.02 -17.25 8.03
N VAL A 96 -15.15 -18.36 8.75
CA VAL A 96 -14.95 -18.37 10.22
C VAL A 96 -13.53 -17.96 10.58
N ALA A 97 -12.52 -18.45 9.87
CA ALA A 97 -11.13 -18.09 10.09
C ALA A 97 -10.89 -16.59 9.86
N ILE A 98 -11.43 -16.03 8.77
CA ILE A 98 -11.30 -14.58 8.47
C ILE A 98 -11.95 -13.74 9.57
N VAL A 99 -13.19 -14.07 9.96
CA VAL A 99 -13.91 -13.34 11.01
C VAL A 99 -13.18 -13.46 12.36
N ALA A 100 -12.72 -14.65 12.72
CA ALA A 100 -11.99 -14.87 13.97
C ALA A 100 -10.64 -14.15 14.00
N THR A 101 -9.89 -14.19 12.90
CA THR A 101 -8.63 -13.43 12.73
C THR A 101 -8.87 -11.95 12.96
N PHE A 102 -9.88 -11.38 12.28
CA PHE A 102 -10.18 -9.97 12.36
C PHE A 102 -10.64 -9.56 13.76
N THR A 103 -11.57 -10.34 14.35
CA THR A 103 -12.08 -10.08 15.72
C THR A 103 -10.94 -10.16 16.74
N THR A 104 -10.10 -11.19 16.66
CA THR A 104 -8.95 -11.34 17.56
C THR A 104 -7.97 -10.18 17.42
N GLN A 105 -7.67 -9.75 16.18
CA GLN A 105 -6.84 -8.59 15.94
C GLN A 105 -7.40 -7.32 16.57
N LEU A 106 -8.71 -7.08 16.45
CA LEU A 106 -9.35 -5.91 17.06
C LEU A 106 -9.29 -5.95 18.61
N VAL A 107 -9.53 -7.11 19.21
CA VAL A 107 -9.54 -7.27 20.68
C VAL A 107 -8.13 -7.20 21.27
N THR A 108 -7.17 -7.86 20.62
CA THR A 108 -5.79 -7.95 21.14
C THR A 108 -4.88 -6.84 20.65
N SER A 109 -5.34 -6.03 19.68
CA SER A 109 -4.51 -5.06 18.91
C SER A 109 -3.24 -5.69 18.31
N SER A 110 -3.24 -7.00 18.07
CA SER A 110 -2.11 -7.77 17.57
C SER A 110 -2.47 -8.55 16.32
N THR A 111 -1.87 -8.17 15.19
CA THR A 111 -2.02 -8.89 13.91
C THR A 111 -1.41 -10.29 13.98
N ILE A 112 -0.34 -10.46 14.77
CA ILE A 112 0.34 -11.75 14.93
C ILE A 112 -0.60 -12.75 15.61
N ILE A 113 -1.24 -12.35 16.71
CA ILE A 113 -2.20 -13.20 17.44
C ILE A 113 -3.41 -13.51 16.55
N GLY A 114 -3.95 -12.51 15.86
CA GLY A 114 -5.03 -12.71 14.90
C GLY A 114 -4.66 -13.70 13.80
N GLY A 115 -3.50 -13.56 13.17
CA GLY A 115 -3.01 -14.46 12.14
C GLY A 115 -2.82 -15.90 12.65
N LEU A 116 -2.27 -16.08 13.87
CA LEU A 116 -2.12 -17.39 14.48
C LEU A 116 -3.48 -18.07 14.74
N VAL A 117 -4.48 -17.33 15.22
CA VAL A 117 -5.83 -17.85 15.41
C VAL A 117 -6.43 -18.32 14.08
N GLY A 118 -6.30 -17.52 13.01
CA GLY A 118 -6.75 -17.93 11.68
C GLY A 118 -6.05 -19.21 11.19
N LEU A 119 -4.74 -19.30 11.35
CA LEU A 119 -3.95 -20.48 10.99
C LEU A 119 -4.41 -21.73 11.77
N VAL A 120 -4.63 -21.61 13.08
CA VAL A 120 -5.14 -22.70 13.91
C VAL A 120 -6.52 -23.16 13.44
N ILE A 121 -7.42 -22.24 13.10
CA ILE A 121 -8.73 -22.58 12.56
C ILE A 121 -8.60 -23.35 11.26
N PHE A 122 -7.76 -22.91 10.32
CA PHE A 122 -7.51 -23.64 9.08
C PHE A 122 -6.96 -25.05 9.31
N ALA A 123 -6.07 -25.21 10.28
CA ALA A 123 -5.52 -26.53 10.65
C ALA A 123 -6.59 -27.43 11.26
N VAL A 124 -7.40 -26.91 12.20
CA VAL A 124 -8.47 -27.68 12.88
C VAL A 124 -9.56 -28.13 11.90
N PHE A 125 -9.93 -27.27 10.95
CA PHE A 125 -10.91 -27.64 9.92
C PHE A 125 -10.32 -28.51 8.79
N GLY A 126 -9.00 -28.78 8.82
CA GLY A 126 -8.32 -29.63 7.84
C GLY A 126 -8.23 -29.04 6.44
N ILE A 127 -8.18 -27.71 6.34
CA ILE A 127 -8.03 -26.98 5.06
C ILE A 127 -6.64 -27.24 4.49
N PHE A 128 -5.63 -27.37 5.32
CA PHE A 128 -4.31 -27.84 4.94
C PHE A 128 -3.84 -28.98 5.85
N LYS A 129 -2.99 -29.84 5.33
CA LYS A 129 -2.39 -30.91 6.12
C LYS A 129 -1.19 -30.37 6.91
N LEU A 130 -1.02 -30.81 8.15
CA LEU A 130 0.13 -30.41 8.97
C LEU A 130 1.48 -30.70 8.29
N LYS A 131 1.53 -31.66 7.37
CA LYS A 131 2.73 -31.93 6.54
C LYS A 131 3.04 -30.79 5.56
N GLU A 132 2.05 -30.03 5.16
CA GLU A 132 2.17 -28.88 4.23
C GLU A 132 2.51 -27.58 4.98
N SER A 133 2.46 -27.58 6.32
CA SER A 133 2.72 -26.39 7.13
C SER A 133 4.12 -25.81 6.91
N ASN A 134 5.11 -26.65 6.62
CA ASN A 134 6.46 -26.21 6.32
C ASN A 134 6.53 -25.39 5.02
N ASP A 135 5.81 -25.82 3.99
CA ASP A 135 5.78 -25.12 2.68
C ASP A 135 5.05 -23.80 2.79
N ILE A 136 3.94 -23.75 3.53
CA ILE A 136 3.19 -22.52 3.83
C ILE A 136 4.09 -21.54 4.60
N PHE A 137 4.78 -22.02 5.62
CA PHE A 137 5.70 -21.21 6.41
C PHE A 137 6.86 -20.67 5.57
N GLN A 138 7.47 -21.52 4.73
CA GLN A 138 8.55 -21.10 3.84
C GLN A 138 8.10 -20.06 2.80
N GLN A 139 6.90 -20.19 2.24
CA GLN A 139 6.35 -19.20 1.33
C GLN A 139 6.12 -17.84 2.05
N GLY A 140 5.53 -17.88 3.24
CA GLY A 140 5.37 -16.68 4.07
C GLY A 140 6.71 -16.04 4.44
N LEU A 141 7.72 -16.87 4.79
CA LEU A 141 9.06 -16.40 5.11
C LEU A 141 9.76 -15.74 3.92
N ARG A 142 9.62 -16.28 2.72
CA ARG A 142 10.17 -15.68 1.49
C ARG A 142 9.58 -14.29 1.23
N LEU A 143 8.25 -14.13 1.37
CA LEU A 143 7.59 -12.84 1.23
C LEU A 143 8.10 -11.83 2.28
N MET A 144 8.17 -12.23 3.54
CA MET A 144 8.61 -11.36 4.64
C MET A 144 10.11 -11.05 4.56
N ALA A 145 10.95 -11.98 4.12
CA ALA A 145 12.39 -11.77 3.99
C ALA A 145 12.71 -10.68 2.97
N MET A 146 11.99 -10.66 1.84
CA MET A 146 12.16 -9.60 0.83
C MET A 146 11.79 -8.24 1.39
N ILE A 147 10.63 -8.12 2.04
CA ILE A 147 10.18 -6.86 2.67
C ILE A 147 11.19 -6.42 3.74
N GLY A 148 11.61 -7.33 4.62
CA GLY A 148 12.58 -7.04 5.68
C GLY A 148 13.93 -6.57 5.12
N PHE A 149 14.44 -7.21 4.09
CA PHE A 149 15.68 -6.79 3.42
C PHE A 149 15.57 -5.38 2.82
N VAL A 150 14.46 -5.12 2.11
CA VAL A 150 14.23 -3.79 1.51
C VAL A 150 14.12 -2.72 2.59
N MET A 151 13.44 -2.99 3.73
CA MET A 151 13.35 -2.03 4.84
C MET A 151 14.71 -1.75 5.48
N ILE A 152 15.56 -2.76 5.65
CA ILE A 152 16.93 -2.58 6.18
C ILE A 152 17.76 -1.75 5.21
N ALA A 153 17.74 -2.09 3.93
CA ALA A 153 18.47 -1.37 2.89
C ALA A 153 17.99 0.08 2.77
N ALA A 154 16.67 0.31 2.80
CA ALA A 154 16.08 1.65 2.75
C ALA A 154 16.45 2.49 3.97
N SER A 155 16.46 1.90 5.18
CA SER A 155 16.91 2.58 6.38
C SER A 155 18.40 2.95 6.33
N GLY A 156 19.23 2.06 5.80
CA GLY A 156 20.65 2.34 5.52
C GLY A 156 20.83 3.48 4.54
N PHE A 157 20.08 3.47 3.43
CA PHE A 157 20.08 4.55 2.45
C PHE A 157 19.65 5.89 3.07
N ALA A 158 18.55 5.91 3.82
CA ALA A 158 18.07 7.10 4.50
C ALA A 158 19.13 7.67 5.47
N ASN A 159 19.83 6.80 6.20
CA ASN A 159 20.91 7.23 7.11
C ASN A 159 22.09 7.85 6.35
N VAL A 160 22.50 7.27 5.23
CA VAL A 160 23.56 7.85 4.37
C VAL A 160 23.13 9.20 3.81
N ILE A 161 21.91 9.32 3.29
CA ILE A 161 21.39 10.58 2.77
C ILE A 161 21.39 11.67 3.85
N ASN A 162 20.97 11.35 5.07
CA ASN A 162 20.90 12.30 6.17
C ASN A 162 22.30 12.75 6.68
N THR A 163 23.34 11.96 6.43
CA THR A 163 24.72 12.32 6.79
C THR A 163 25.45 13.10 5.69
N THR A 164 24.86 13.22 4.52
CA THR A 164 25.41 13.99 3.40
C THR A 164 24.76 15.37 3.27
N THR A 165 25.41 16.31 2.59
CA THR A 165 24.83 17.62 2.25
C THR A 165 23.80 17.53 1.11
N GLY A 166 23.61 16.36 0.51
CA GLY A 166 22.81 16.19 -0.71
C GLY A 166 21.36 16.67 -0.57
N VAL A 167 20.72 16.44 0.60
CA VAL A 167 19.36 16.95 0.84
C VAL A 167 19.36 18.47 0.97
N THR A 168 20.32 19.05 1.68
CA THR A 168 20.46 20.50 1.87
C THR A 168 20.72 21.18 0.53
N ASP A 169 21.60 20.63 -0.30
CA ASP A 169 21.93 21.16 -1.62
C ASP A 169 20.73 21.08 -2.57
N LEU A 170 19.97 19.97 -2.52
CA LEU A 170 18.73 19.81 -3.27
C LEU A 170 17.68 20.84 -2.84
N VAL A 171 17.50 21.03 -1.53
CA VAL A 171 16.57 22.03 -0.97
C VAL A 171 16.94 23.43 -1.43
N GLN A 172 18.21 23.80 -1.40
CA GLN A 172 18.67 25.11 -1.83
C GLN A 172 18.47 25.32 -3.35
N THR A 173 18.81 24.30 -4.16
CA THR A 173 18.68 24.39 -5.61
C THR A 173 17.23 24.51 -6.05
N LEU A 174 16.34 23.68 -5.49
CA LEU A 174 14.91 23.72 -5.76
C LEU A 174 14.25 25.00 -5.22
N GLY A 175 14.68 25.45 -4.03
CA GLY A 175 14.16 26.68 -3.41
C GLY A 175 14.42 27.95 -4.21
N GLN A 176 15.51 27.98 -4.97
CA GLN A 176 15.82 29.10 -5.87
C GLN A 176 15.00 29.09 -7.17
N GLY A 177 14.57 27.91 -7.64
CA GLY A 177 13.87 27.73 -8.91
C GLY A 177 12.34 27.65 -8.81
N LEU A 178 11.81 27.18 -7.66
CA LEU A 178 10.39 26.89 -7.49
C LEU A 178 9.76 27.82 -6.46
N GLN A 179 9.06 28.85 -6.94
CA GLN A 179 8.40 29.84 -6.05
C GLN A 179 6.97 29.44 -5.63
N SER A 180 6.38 28.44 -6.28
CA SER A 180 4.99 28.03 -6.03
C SER A 180 4.93 26.78 -5.17
N LYS A 181 4.38 26.90 -3.95
CA LYS A 181 4.12 25.73 -3.07
C LYS A 181 3.29 24.66 -3.78
N GLY A 182 2.29 25.06 -4.59
CA GLY A 182 1.45 24.12 -5.31
C GLY A 182 2.23 23.28 -6.33
N LEU A 183 3.18 23.88 -7.04
CA LEU A 183 4.04 23.17 -7.99
C LEU A 183 4.99 22.23 -7.25
N VAL A 184 5.56 22.66 -6.13
CA VAL A 184 6.43 21.82 -5.29
C VAL A 184 5.69 20.59 -4.79
N ALA A 185 4.50 20.76 -4.20
CA ALA A 185 3.68 19.66 -3.72
C ALA A 185 3.32 18.69 -4.85
N PHE A 186 2.93 19.20 -6.02
CA PHE A 186 2.61 18.37 -7.17
C PHE A 186 3.82 17.55 -7.64
N LEU A 187 4.98 18.19 -7.78
CA LEU A 187 6.21 17.49 -8.18
C LEU A 187 6.63 16.43 -7.17
N MET A 188 6.54 16.72 -5.87
CA MET A 188 6.85 15.73 -4.83
C MET A 188 5.91 14.53 -4.90
N LEU A 189 4.61 14.76 -5.06
CA LEU A 189 3.64 13.68 -5.21
C LEU A 189 3.86 12.88 -6.50
N PHE A 190 4.16 13.56 -7.61
CA PHE A 190 4.43 12.92 -8.89
C PHE A 190 5.73 12.09 -8.88
N VAL A 191 6.80 12.62 -8.30
CA VAL A 191 8.07 11.89 -8.12
C VAL A 191 7.87 10.71 -7.17
N GLY A 192 7.12 10.90 -6.08
CA GLY A 192 6.73 9.82 -5.17
C GLY A 192 5.98 8.70 -5.87
N LEU A 193 5.02 9.05 -6.75
CA LEU A 193 4.31 8.09 -7.61
C LEU A 193 5.29 7.25 -8.45
N LEU A 194 6.25 7.88 -9.12
CA LEU A 194 7.22 7.18 -9.96
C LEU A 194 8.12 6.24 -9.14
N ILE A 195 8.60 6.71 -7.97
CA ILE A 195 9.43 5.93 -7.06
C ILE A 195 8.65 4.71 -6.55
N THR A 196 7.45 4.93 -6.02
CA THR A 196 6.63 3.86 -5.43
C THR A 196 6.15 2.87 -6.49
N MET A 197 5.80 3.34 -7.68
CA MET A 197 5.43 2.47 -8.80
C MET A 197 6.60 1.58 -9.25
N GLY A 198 7.82 2.11 -9.22
CA GLY A 198 9.04 1.34 -9.55
C GLY A 198 9.41 0.33 -8.47
N ILE A 199 9.23 0.66 -7.20
CA ILE A 199 9.51 -0.24 -6.05
C ILE A 199 8.37 -1.25 -5.85
N GLY A 200 7.12 -0.87 -6.13
CA GLY A 200 5.93 -1.70 -5.94
C GLY A 200 5.53 -1.90 -4.47
N SER A 201 6.01 -1.05 -3.55
CA SER A 201 5.72 -1.20 -2.12
C SER A 201 5.78 0.13 -1.36
N SER A 202 4.68 0.51 -0.75
CA SER A 202 4.61 1.68 0.13
C SER A 202 5.50 1.54 1.37
N PHE A 203 5.66 0.31 1.89
CA PHE A 203 6.49 0.04 3.07
C PHE A 203 7.95 0.40 2.84
N SER A 204 8.46 0.10 1.66
CA SER A 204 9.84 0.37 1.27
C SER A 204 10.05 1.82 0.88
N THR A 205 9.02 2.46 0.34
CA THR A 205 9.10 3.84 -0.15
C THR A 205 9.13 4.86 0.98
N VAL A 206 8.34 4.65 2.06
CA VAL A 206 8.26 5.63 3.17
C VAL A 206 9.64 5.99 3.75
N PRO A 207 10.50 5.05 4.17
CA PRO A 207 11.81 5.41 4.72
C PRO A 207 12.68 6.20 3.75
N ILE A 208 12.59 5.89 2.45
CA ILE A 208 13.38 6.54 1.40
C ILE A 208 12.92 7.98 1.21
N ILE A 209 11.62 8.19 0.94
CA ILE A 209 11.12 9.52 0.62
C ILE A 209 11.07 10.44 1.84
N THR A 210 10.85 9.92 3.04
CA THR A 210 10.76 10.73 4.27
C THR A 210 12.04 11.51 4.51
N SER A 211 13.20 10.90 4.28
CA SER A 211 14.51 11.53 4.49
C SER A 211 14.74 12.76 3.59
N ILE A 212 14.06 12.79 2.43
CA ILE A 212 14.15 13.90 1.47
C ILE A 212 12.95 14.85 1.63
N TYR A 213 11.74 14.30 1.75
CA TYR A 213 10.51 15.08 1.69
C TYR A 213 10.25 15.88 2.96
N VAL A 214 10.58 15.37 4.14
CA VAL A 214 10.37 16.11 5.39
C VAL A 214 11.19 17.41 5.42
N PRO A 215 12.53 17.39 5.22
CA PRO A 215 13.31 18.64 5.15
C PRO A 215 12.84 19.57 4.04
N LEU A 216 12.50 19.02 2.88
CA LEU A 216 12.05 19.80 1.73
C LEU A 216 10.72 20.50 2.02
N CYS A 217 9.72 19.81 2.57
CA CYS A 217 8.44 20.39 2.96
C CYS A 217 8.61 21.51 3.96
N LEU A 218 9.44 21.29 4.99
CA LEU A 218 9.70 22.31 6.01
C LEU A 218 10.38 23.56 5.43
N SER A 219 11.33 23.37 4.49
CA SER A 219 12.01 24.51 3.83
C SER A 219 11.08 25.34 2.95
N PHE A 220 10.07 24.72 2.33
CA PHE A 220 9.03 25.43 1.57
C PHE A 220 7.90 25.97 2.45
N GLY A 221 7.98 25.81 3.77
CA GLY A 221 7.01 26.32 4.73
C GLY A 221 5.67 25.59 4.68
N PHE A 222 5.65 24.29 4.37
CA PHE A 222 4.47 23.47 4.58
C PHE A 222 4.22 23.26 6.07
N SER A 223 2.94 23.17 6.45
CA SER A 223 2.58 22.82 7.82
C SER A 223 2.97 21.38 8.17
N PRO A 224 3.04 21.01 9.44
CA PRO A 224 3.26 19.62 9.86
C PRO A 224 2.24 18.65 9.24
N LEU A 225 0.94 19.01 9.22
CA LEU A 225 -0.12 18.16 8.65
C LEU A 225 0.01 18.04 7.12
N ALA A 226 0.32 19.13 6.41
CA ALA A 226 0.60 19.10 4.98
C ALA A 226 1.81 18.22 4.66
N THR A 227 2.90 18.32 5.45
CA THR A 227 4.10 17.48 5.30
C THR A 227 3.76 16.00 5.47
N VAL A 228 3.02 15.66 6.51
CA VAL A 228 2.55 14.28 6.76
C VAL A 228 1.70 13.77 5.60
N SER A 229 0.79 14.61 5.09
CA SER A 229 -0.06 14.26 3.95
C SER A 229 0.78 14.01 2.69
N ILE A 230 1.72 14.90 2.36
CA ILE A 230 2.59 14.73 1.19
C ILE A 230 3.39 13.43 1.28
N VAL A 231 4.03 13.15 2.41
CA VAL A 231 4.82 11.92 2.60
C VAL A 231 3.95 10.68 2.51
N GLY A 232 2.82 10.65 3.21
CA GLY A 232 1.92 9.50 3.24
C GLY A 232 1.27 9.23 1.88
N VAL A 233 0.84 10.27 1.18
CA VAL A 233 0.25 10.16 -0.15
C VAL A 233 1.30 9.76 -1.19
N ALA A 234 2.49 10.37 -1.17
CA ALA A 234 3.58 10.02 -2.09
C ALA A 234 3.99 8.55 -1.96
N ALA A 235 3.98 8.00 -0.73
CA ALA A 235 4.26 6.60 -0.49
C ALA A 235 3.12 5.67 -0.94
N ALA A 236 1.88 6.12 -0.91
CA ALA A 236 0.73 5.33 -1.34
C ALA A 236 0.49 5.39 -2.86
N LEU A 237 0.86 6.52 -3.49
CA LEU A 237 0.80 6.69 -4.94
C LEU A 237 1.70 5.66 -5.63
N GLY A 238 1.17 5.02 -6.65
CA GLY A 238 1.92 4.03 -7.45
C GLY A 238 1.93 2.62 -6.84
N ASP A 239 1.61 2.42 -5.57
CA ASP A 239 1.47 1.09 -4.99
C ASP A 239 0.25 0.37 -5.61
N ALA A 240 -0.94 0.95 -5.46
CA ALA A 240 -2.10 0.49 -6.19
C ALA A 240 -1.98 0.87 -7.68
N GLY A 241 -1.79 -0.09 -8.56
CA GLY A 241 -1.58 0.12 -9.98
C GLY A 241 -0.13 0.00 -10.44
N SER A 242 0.79 -0.44 -9.59
CA SER A 242 2.09 -0.95 -10.01
C SER A 242 1.97 -2.39 -10.52
N PRO A 243 2.62 -2.72 -11.64
CA PRO A 243 2.63 -4.11 -12.12
C PRO A 243 3.41 -5.06 -11.19
N ALA A 244 4.24 -4.53 -10.31
CA ALA A 244 5.07 -5.31 -9.37
C ALA A 244 4.53 -5.28 -7.92
N SER A 245 3.42 -4.61 -7.66
CA SER A 245 2.88 -4.51 -6.30
C SER A 245 2.01 -5.70 -5.91
N ASP A 246 2.12 -6.11 -4.64
CA ASP A 246 1.24 -7.13 -4.05
C ASP A 246 -0.24 -6.72 -4.12
N SER A 247 -0.53 -5.41 -4.13
CA SER A 247 -1.90 -4.88 -4.25
C SER A 247 -2.55 -5.11 -5.61
N THR A 248 -1.76 -5.41 -6.65
CA THR A 248 -2.22 -5.78 -7.99
C THR A 248 -1.98 -7.24 -8.31
N LEU A 249 -0.81 -7.79 -7.93
CA LEU A 249 -0.47 -9.21 -8.16
C LEU A 249 -1.38 -10.17 -7.39
N GLY A 250 -1.69 -9.83 -6.12
CA GLY A 250 -2.58 -10.64 -5.29
C GLY A 250 -3.96 -10.82 -5.90
N PRO A 251 -4.70 -9.72 -6.19
CA PRO A 251 -5.99 -9.82 -6.88
C PRO A 251 -5.92 -10.52 -8.23
N THR A 252 -4.90 -10.21 -9.05
CA THR A 252 -4.73 -10.86 -10.36
C THR A 252 -4.59 -12.36 -10.24
N SER A 253 -3.81 -12.86 -9.28
CA SER A 253 -3.64 -14.31 -9.10
C SER A 253 -4.96 -15.02 -8.80
N GLY A 254 -5.88 -14.36 -8.08
CA GLY A 254 -7.22 -14.88 -7.81
C GLY A 254 -8.18 -14.74 -8.99
N LEU A 255 -8.12 -13.61 -9.70
CA LEU A 255 -9.02 -13.32 -10.82
C LEU A 255 -8.63 -14.08 -12.10
N ASN A 256 -7.36 -14.43 -12.25
CA ASN A 256 -6.86 -15.14 -13.45
C ASN A 256 -6.89 -16.67 -13.31
N MET A 257 -7.81 -17.19 -12.49
CA MET A 257 -7.99 -18.64 -12.34
C MET A 257 -8.41 -19.34 -13.62
N ASP A 258 -9.16 -18.65 -14.49
CA ASP A 258 -9.61 -19.15 -15.79
C ASP A 258 -8.72 -18.74 -16.97
N GLY A 259 -7.57 -18.09 -16.71
CA GLY A 259 -6.60 -17.65 -17.71
C GLY A 259 -7.07 -16.50 -18.61
N LYS A 260 -8.20 -15.85 -18.28
CA LYS A 260 -8.81 -14.78 -19.12
C LYS A 260 -8.49 -13.37 -18.63
N HIS A 261 -7.89 -13.23 -17.47
CA HIS A 261 -7.61 -11.95 -16.85
C HIS A 261 -6.18 -11.47 -17.17
N ASP A 262 -6.04 -10.39 -17.91
CA ASP A 262 -4.77 -9.77 -18.19
C ASP A 262 -4.32 -8.89 -17.00
N HIS A 263 -3.13 -9.17 -16.46
CA HIS A 263 -2.60 -8.45 -15.31
C HIS A 263 -2.50 -6.95 -15.54
N ILE A 264 -2.00 -6.54 -16.71
CA ILE A 264 -1.74 -5.13 -17.00
C ILE A 264 -3.05 -4.40 -17.34
N TRP A 265 -3.83 -4.95 -18.28
CA TRP A 265 -5.01 -4.25 -18.80
C TRP A 265 -6.27 -4.39 -17.95
N ASP A 266 -6.36 -5.46 -17.15
CA ASP A 266 -7.56 -5.71 -16.34
C ASP A 266 -7.36 -5.45 -14.83
N SER A 267 -6.08 -5.38 -14.35
CA SER A 267 -5.77 -5.00 -12.97
C SER A 267 -5.00 -3.70 -12.86
N VAL A 268 -3.81 -3.62 -13.48
CA VAL A 268 -2.86 -2.51 -13.27
C VAL A 268 -3.42 -1.19 -13.79
N VAL A 269 -3.79 -1.13 -15.07
CA VAL A 269 -4.28 0.11 -15.70
C VAL A 269 -5.58 0.61 -15.07
N PRO A 270 -6.62 -0.22 -14.85
CA PRO A 270 -7.83 0.20 -14.15
C PRO A 270 -7.56 0.74 -12.75
N THR A 271 -6.73 0.03 -11.99
CA THR A 271 -6.40 0.43 -10.62
C THR A 271 -5.59 1.73 -10.63
N PHE A 272 -4.61 1.87 -11.54
CA PHE A 272 -3.83 3.09 -11.67
C PHE A 272 -4.72 4.31 -11.91
N ILE A 273 -5.62 4.24 -12.89
CA ILE A 273 -6.49 5.38 -13.26
C ILE A 273 -7.41 5.76 -12.10
N HIS A 274 -8.07 4.76 -11.47
CA HIS A 274 -9.11 5.03 -10.50
C HIS A 274 -8.59 5.29 -9.07
N TYR A 275 -7.35 4.95 -8.77
CA TYR A 275 -6.75 5.23 -7.47
C TYR A 275 -5.70 6.34 -7.52
N ASN A 276 -4.74 6.25 -8.44
CA ASN A 276 -3.61 7.19 -8.42
C ASN A 276 -4.00 8.59 -8.89
N ILE A 277 -4.90 8.71 -9.88
CA ILE A 277 -5.34 10.04 -10.33
C ILE A 277 -6.13 10.78 -9.24
N PRO A 278 -7.18 10.19 -8.63
CA PRO A 278 -7.86 10.82 -7.52
C PRO A 278 -6.95 11.05 -6.31
N LEU A 279 -6.08 10.09 -5.98
CA LEU A 279 -5.17 10.21 -4.86
C LEU A 279 -4.15 11.34 -5.05
N LEU A 280 -3.63 11.52 -6.27
CA LEU A 280 -2.75 12.64 -6.61
C LEU A 280 -3.47 13.98 -6.46
N ALA A 281 -4.70 14.09 -7.00
CA ALA A 281 -5.47 15.31 -6.93
C ALA A 281 -5.85 15.69 -5.48
N PHE A 282 -6.36 14.73 -4.71
CA PHE A 282 -6.75 14.96 -3.33
C PHE A 282 -5.56 15.07 -2.37
N GLY A 283 -4.44 14.39 -2.67
CA GLY A 283 -3.18 14.58 -1.96
C GLY A 283 -2.62 15.98 -2.16
N TRP A 284 -2.68 16.49 -3.39
CA TRP A 284 -2.31 17.85 -3.68
C TRP A 284 -3.24 18.86 -2.99
N LEU A 285 -4.56 18.61 -3.01
CA LEU A 285 -5.53 19.44 -2.29
C LEU A 285 -5.23 19.44 -0.78
N ALA A 286 -4.96 18.29 -0.18
CA ALA A 286 -4.59 18.18 1.23
C ALA A 286 -3.33 18.99 1.55
N ALA A 287 -2.30 18.91 0.70
CA ALA A 287 -1.07 19.68 0.86
C ALA A 287 -1.28 21.18 0.80
N MET A 288 -2.34 21.66 0.11
CA MET A 288 -2.64 23.09 -0.01
C MET A 288 -3.61 23.61 1.06
N THR A 289 -4.41 22.73 1.67
CA THR A 289 -5.45 23.12 2.62
C THR A 289 -5.08 22.88 4.09
N LEU A 290 -4.16 21.97 4.34
CA LEU A 290 -3.64 21.68 5.68
C LEU A 290 -2.41 22.53 5.99
#